data_8d5c7ea115fed4d9ea30c8c65162d575
#
_entry.id   8d5c7ea115fed4d9ea30c8c65162d575
#
_cell.length_a   1.000
_cell.length_b   1.000
_cell.length_c   1.000
_cell.angle_alpha   90.00
_cell.angle_beta   90.00
_cell.angle_gamma   90.00
#
_symmetry.space_group_name_H-M   'P 1'
#
loop_
_entity.id
_entity.type
_entity.pdbx_description
1 polymer ?
#
loop_
_entity_poly.entity_id
_entity_poly.type
_entity_poly.pdbx_seq_one_letter_code
_entity_poly.pdbx_strand_id
1 'polypeptide(L)'
;MNLLTKVRKATENDLEGILGLVRDLAEYEKAPQAVTAGIESYRINFKEGIFDAIVAENRDGQIVGMVLFYMAWSTWKGKMLYLEDFVVKENVRGQGVGKVLFDALILEAKRLNCVMMKWQVLDWNIPAIQFYEKYDTVFDKEWWNGKIYF
;
A
#
# COMPACT_ATOMS: atom_id res chain seq x y z
N MET A 1 10.61 12.71 18.59
CA MET A 1 11.79 12.57 17.70
C MET A 1 11.32 12.09 16.33
N ASN A 2 11.65 12.80 15.28
CA ASN A 2 11.24 12.42 13.95
C ASN A 2 12.14 11.29 13.44
N LEU A 3 11.65 10.06 13.44
CA LEU A 3 12.38 8.87 13.00
C LEU A 3 12.41 8.74 11.47
N LEU A 4 11.54 9.50 10.79
CA LEU A 4 11.43 9.46 9.35
C LEU A 4 12.49 10.36 8.71
N THR A 5 13.27 9.83 7.77
CA THR A 5 14.20 10.63 6.97
C THR A 5 13.58 11.10 5.67
N LYS A 6 12.87 10.22 4.97
CA LYS A 6 12.21 10.59 3.71
C LYS A 6 11.15 9.60 3.26
N VAL A 7 10.25 10.11 2.45
CA VAL A 7 9.29 9.33 1.65
C VAL A 7 9.70 9.48 0.19
N ARG A 8 9.79 8.37 -0.54
CA ARG A 8 10.26 8.33 -1.93
C ARG A 8 9.67 7.15 -2.69
N LYS A 9 9.77 7.19 -4.02
CA LYS A 9 9.46 6.03 -4.86
C LYS A 9 10.39 4.88 -4.51
N ALA A 10 9.84 3.67 -4.55
CA ALA A 10 10.62 2.45 -4.36
C ALA A 10 11.55 2.19 -5.56
N THR A 11 12.64 1.52 -5.26
CA THR A 11 13.55 0.94 -6.26
C THR A 11 13.60 -0.57 -6.07
N GLU A 12 14.23 -1.28 -6.99
CA GLU A 12 14.40 -2.74 -6.91
C GLU A 12 15.09 -3.17 -5.60
N ASN A 13 15.99 -2.34 -5.07
CA ASN A 13 16.68 -2.61 -3.81
C ASN A 13 15.75 -2.61 -2.57
N ASP A 14 14.57 -2.04 -2.69
CA ASP A 14 13.59 -1.98 -1.60
C ASP A 14 12.70 -3.23 -1.52
N LEU A 15 12.71 -4.09 -2.52
CA LEU A 15 11.74 -5.19 -2.65
C LEU A 15 11.78 -6.18 -1.50
N GLU A 16 12.95 -6.47 -0.94
CA GLU A 16 13.04 -7.35 0.23
C GLU A 16 12.40 -6.71 1.46
N GLY A 17 12.63 -5.43 1.69
CA GLY A 17 11.97 -4.67 2.75
C GLY A 17 10.46 -4.58 2.56
N ILE A 18 10.01 -4.38 1.33
CA ILE A 18 8.59 -4.38 0.94
C ILE A 18 7.96 -5.74 1.24
N LEU A 19 8.57 -6.83 0.82
CA LEU A 19 8.05 -8.19 1.10
C LEU A 19 7.99 -8.47 2.60
N GLY A 20 8.96 -7.98 3.37
CA GLY A 20 8.91 -8.05 4.84
C GLY A 20 7.69 -7.34 5.41
N LEU A 21 7.37 -6.14 4.92
CA LEU A 21 6.17 -5.39 5.33
C LEU A 21 4.86 -6.09 4.91
N VAL A 22 4.84 -6.72 3.74
CA VAL A 22 3.69 -7.53 3.30
C VAL A 22 3.44 -8.69 4.27
N ARG A 23 4.49 -9.37 4.72
CA ARG A 23 4.38 -10.44 5.72
C ARG A 23 3.88 -9.94 7.05
N ASP A 24 4.37 -8.79 7.52
CA ASP A 24 3.89 -8.14 8.75
C ASP A 24 2.38 -7.83 8.64
N LEU A 25 1.95 -7.31 7.51
CA LEU A 25 0.54 -7.02 7.25
C LEU A 25 -0.31 -8.28 7.24
N ALA A 26 0.17 -9.36 6.61
CA ALA A 26 -0.54 -10.64 6.56
C ALA A 26 -0.72 -11.24 7.97
N GLU A 27 0.29 -11.13 8.84
CA GLU A 27 0.17 -11.52 10.25
C GLU A 27 -0.88 -10.69 10.98
N TYR A 28 -0.86 -9.38 10.80
CA TYR A 28 -1.86 -8.47 11.38
C TYR A 28 -3.27 -8.83 10.91
N GLU A 29 -3.42 -9.16 9.64
CA GLU A 29 -4.68 -9.57 9.03
C GLU A 29 -5.06 -11.04 9.30
N LYS A 30 -4.28 -11.75 10.13
CA LYS A 30 -4.51 -13.14 10.57
C LYS A 30 -4.46 -14.17 9.44
N ALA A 31 -3.69 -13.88 8.39
CA ALA A 31 -3.55 -14.74 7.22
C ALA A 31 -2.09 -14.89 6.74
N PRO A 32 -1.11 -15.16 7.64
CA PRO A 32 0.31 -15.19 7.25
C PRO A 32 0.61 -16.25 6.20
N GLN A 33 -0.11 -17.37 6.19
CA GLN A 33 0.06 -18.46 5.22
C GLN A 33 -0.47 -18.11 3.82
N ALA A 34 -1.20 -17.03 3.66
CA ALA A 34 -1.71 -16.59 2.35
C ALA A 34 -0.61 -15.99 1.47
N VAL A 35 0.53 -15.57 2.04
CA VAL A 35 1.64 -14.98 1.30
C VAL A 35 2.49 -16.10 0.71
N THR A 36 2.28 -16.37 -0.57
CA THR A 36 3.00 -17.41 -1.32
C THR A 36 3.95 -16.84 -2.37
N ALA A 37 3.78 -15.58 -2.79
CA ALA A 37 4.68 -14.92 -3.72
C ALA A 37 6.03 -14.64 -3.06
N GLY A 38 7.11 -15.12 -3.67
CA GLY A 38 8.48 -14.92 -3.19
C GLY A 38 9.16 -13.71 -3.84
N ILE A 39 10.40 -13.44 -3.42
CA ILE A 39 11.16 -12.27 -3.87
C ILE A 39 11.40 -12.24 -5.38
N GLU A 40 11.59 -13.40 -6.02
CA GLU A 40 11.81 -13.44 -7.47
C GLU A 40 10.56 -12.99 -8.25
N SER A 41 9.36 -13.37 -7.78
CA SER A 41 8.10 -12.90 -8.35
C SER A 41 7.98 -11.38 -8.22
N TYR A 42 8.36 -10.82 -7.08
CA TYR A 42 8.40 -9.36 -6.88
C TYR A 42 9.35 -8.68 -7.84
N ARG A 43 10.58 -9.20 -8.02
CA ARG A 43 11.57 -8.62 -8.93
C ARG A 43 11.10 -8.58 -10.37
N ILE A 44 10.58 -9.71 -10.86
CA ILE A 44 10.10 -9.82 -12.25
C ILE A 44 8.95 -8.84 -12.49
N ASN A 45 7.94 -8.85 -11.62
CA ASN A 45 6.74 -8.05 -11.84
C ASN A 45 6.96 -6.56 -11.57
N PHE A 46 7.83 -6.19 -10.63
CA PHE A 46 8.24 -4.81 -10.44
C PHE A 46 8.96 -4.26 -11.67
N LYS A 47 9.89 -5.03 -12.25
CA LYS A 47 10.61 -4.66 -13.45
C LYS A 47 9.68 -4.50 -14.66
N GLU A 48 8.66 -5.32 -14.77
CA GLU A 48 7.63 -5.23 -15.81
C GLU A 48 6.61 -4.11 -15.58
N GLY A 49 6.68 -3.43 -14.44
CA GLY A 49 5.77 -2.34 -14.13
C GLY A 49 4.36 -2.78 -13.72
N ILE A 50 4.19 -4.04 -13.30
CA ILE A 50 2.88 -4.55 -12.83
C ILE A 50 2.42 -3.81 -11.57
N PHE A 51 3.37 -3.46 -10.70
CA PHE A 51 3.11 -2.64 -9.52
C PHE A 51 4.25 -1.65 -9.27
N ASP A 52 3.98 -0.66 -8.45
CA ASP A 52 4.95 0.31 -7.96
C ASP A 52 4.71 0.53 -6.46
N ALA A 53 5.59 1.25 -5.80
CA ALA A 53 5.42 1.57 -4.39
C ALA A 53 6.07 2.91 -4.04
N ILE A 54 5.55 3.52 -2.98
CA ILE A 54 6.18 4.64 -2.29
C ILE A 54 6.55 4.12 -0.90
N VAL A 55 7.78 4.36 -0.48
CA VAL A 55 8.33 3.84 0.77
C VAL A 55 8.71 4.97 1.72
N ALA A 56 8.59 4.70 3.00
CA ALA A 56 9.09 5.55 4.07
C ALA A 56 10.36 4.92 4.65
N GLU A 57 11.43 5.69 4.64
CA GLU A 57 12.76 5.28 5.09
C GLU A 57 13.12 5.99 6.39
N ASN A 58 13.65 5.29 7.36
CA ASN A 58 14.16 5.89 8.59
C ASN A 58 15.61 6.41 8.41
N ARG A 59 16.19 6.96 9.48
CA ARG A 59 17.55 7.53 9.43
C ARG A 59 18.64 6.48 9.17
N ASP A 60 18.36 5.21 9.45
CA ASP A 60 19.29 4.11 9.23
C ASP A 60 19.15 3.48 7.85
N GLY A 61 18.33 4.07 6.97
CA GLY A 61 18.07 3.57 5.64
C GLY A 61 17.12 2.38 5.57
N GLN A 62 16.43 2.06 6.66
CA GLN A 62 15.48 0.95 6.71
C GLN A 62 14.09 1.39 6.27
N ILE A 63 13.41 0.55 5.51
CA ILE A 63 12.02 0.77 5.12
C ILE A 63 11.11 0.48 6.32
N VAL A 64 10.37 1.48 6.75
CA VAL A 64 9.48 1.40 7.92
C VAL A 64 8.01 1.52 7.58
N GLY A 65 7.70 1.80 6.33
CA GLY A 65 6.33 1.86 5.83
C GLY A 65 6.30 1.93 4.32
N MET A 66 5.14 1.62 3.74
CA MET A 66 4.93 1.68 2.31
C MET A 66 3.47 1.83 1.93
N VAL A 67 3.24 2.29 0.71
CA VAL A 67 2.03 2.10 -0.07
C VAL A 67 2.42 1.43 -1.39
N LEU A 68 1.85 0.27 -1.66
CA LEU A 68 2.07 -0.51 -2.88
C LEU A 68 0.82 -0.45 -3.73
N PHE A 69 0.97 -0.10 -5.00
CA PHE A 69 -0.16 0.23 -5.87
C PHE A 69 0.09 -0.15 -7.32
N TYR A 70 -0.96 -0.14 -8.10
CA TYR A 70 -0.91 -0.32 -9.55
C TYR A 70 -2.03 0.45 -10.23
N MET A 71 -1.88 0.67 -11.54
CA MET A 71 -2.92 1.32 -12.34
C MET A 71 -4.00 0.33 -12.71
N ALA A 72 -5.24 0.77 -12.59
CA ALA A 72 -6.41 0.02 -12.99
C ALA A 72 -7.35 0.91 -13.82
N TRP A 73 -8.36 0.31 -14.41
CA TRP A 73 -9.31 1.01 -15.26
C TRP A 73 -10.73 0.80 -14.74
N SER A 74 -11.41 1.90 -14.40
CA SER A 74 -12.84 1.89 -14.14
C SER A 74 -13.57 2.19 -15.44
N THR A 75 -14.39 1.26 -15.90
CA THR A 75 -15.20 1.48 -17.10
C THR A 75 -16.22 2.61 -16.93
N TRP A 76 -16.54 2.96 -15.68
CA TRP A 76 -17.49 4.04 -15.38
C TRP A 76 -16.81 5.40 -15.20
N LYS A 77 -15.59 5.42 -14.67
CA LYS A 77 -14.92 6.65 -14.25
C LYS A 77 -13.64 6.97 -15.01
N GLY A 78 -12.89 5.96 -15.45
CA GLY A 78 -11.62 6.12 -16.13
C GLY A 78 -10.44 5.55 -15.36
N LYS A 79 -9.26 6.10 -15.59
CA LYS A 79 -8.01 5.64 -14.99
C LYS A 79 -8.03 5.80 -13.47
N MET A 80 -7.71 4.73 -12.76
CA MET A 80 -7.65 4.76 -11.32
C MET A 80 -6.34 4.15 -10.80
N LEU A 81 -5.92 4.62 -9.62
CA LEU A 81 -4.86 4.00 -8.85
C LEU A 81 -5.49 3.01 -7.87
N TYR A 82 -5.05 1.75 -7.92
CA TYR A 82 -5.46 0.75 -6.95
C TYR A 82 -4.38 0.55 -5.90
N LEU A 83 -4.71 0.89 -4.66
CA LEU A 83 -3.83 0.67 -3.50
C LEU A 83 -4.02 -0.76 -3.01
N GLU A 84 -3.02 -1.61 -3.25
CA GLU A 84 -3.04 -3.01 -2.83
C GLU A 84 -2.73 -3.15 -1.36
N ASP A 85 -1.58 -2.61 -0.91
CA ASP A 85 -1.14 -2.70 0.48
C ASP A 85 -0.68 -1.35 1.01
N PHE A 86 -1.10 -1.06 2.22
CA PHE A 86 -0.68 0.11 2.99
C PHE A 86 -0.29 -0.35 4.39
N VAL A 87 1.00 -0.26 4.71
CA VAL A 87 1.52 -0.75 5.98
C VAL A 87 2.57 0.17 6.56
N VAL A 88 2.53 0.34 7.88
CA VAL A 88 3.54 1.03 8.67
C VAL A 88 3.96 0.10 9.81
N LYS A 89 5.26 -0.06 10.02
CA LYS A 89 5.79 -0.88 11.12
C LYS A 89 5.21 -0.43 12.45
N GLU A 90 4.86 -1.40 13.29
CA GLU A 90 4.19 -1.16 14.57
C GLU A 90 4.94 -0.15 15.45
N ASN A 91 6.26 -0.29 15.53
CA ASN A 91 7.11 0.56 16.38
C ASN A 91 7.20 2.03 15.93
N VAL A 92 6.72 2.36 14.74
CA VAL A 92 6.70 3.76 14.24
C VAL A 92 5.29 4.27 13.99
N ARG A 93 4.26 3.51 14.35
CA ARG A 93 2.86 3.96 14.25
C ARG A 93 2.60 5.12 15.21
N GLY A 94 1.59 5.93 14.90
CA GLY A 94 1.23 7.10 15.71
C GLY A 94 2.18 8.28 15.57
N GLN A 95 3.17 8.21 14.67
CA GLN A 95 4.16 9.27 14.44
C GLN A 95 3.96 10.02 13.12
N GLY A 96 2.80 9.83 12.48
CA GLY A 96 2.46 10.53 11.24
C GLY A 96 3.00 9.89 9.95
N VAL A 97 3.72 8.77 10.03
CA VAL A 97 4.29 8.09 8.85
C VAL A 97 3.20 7.68 7.85
N GLY A 98 2.11 7.10 8.35
CA GLY A 98 0.99 6.70 7.51
C GLY A 98 0.37 7.87 6.76
N LYS A 99 0.18 8.99 7.45
CA LYS A 99 -0.35 10.22 6.81
C LYS A 99 0.54 10.71 5.68
N VAL A 100 1.86 10.77 5.91
CA VAL A 100 2.81 11.24 4.90
C VAL A 100 2.82 10.31 3.68
N LEU A 101 2.77 8.99 3.89
CA LEU A 101 2.69 8.01 2.81
C LEU A 101 1.40 8.14 2.00
N PHE A 102 0.28 8.25 2.66
CA PHE A 102 -1.02 8.35 2.00
C PHE A 102 -1.18 9.67 1.23
N ASP A 103 -0.72 10.78 1.82
CA ASP A 103 -0.69 12.08 1.13
C ASP A 103 0.21 12.03 -0.12
N ALA A 104 1.37 11.37 -0.03
CA ALA A 104 2.25 11.16 -1.19
C ALA A 104 1.59 10.31 -2.28
N LEU A 105 0.82 9.29 -1.89
CA LEU A 105 0.07 8.47 -2.84
C LEU A 105 -1.01 9.28 -3.57
N ILE A 106 -1.73 10.13 -2.85
CA ILE A 106 -2.73 11.02 -3.45
C ILE A 106 -2.07 11.94 -4.49
N LEU A 107 -0.92 12.52 -4.15
CA LEU A 107 -0.17 13.37 -5.09
C LEU A 107 0.27 12.58 -6.33
N GLU A 108 0.74 11.36 -6.16
CA GLU A 108 1.14 10.49 -7.26
C GLU A 108 -0.06 10.12 -8.16
N ALA A 109 -1.21 9.79 -7.57
CA ALA A 109 -2.43 9.53 -8.33
C ALA A 109 -2.84 10.75 -9.19
N LYS A 110 -2.75 11.95 -8.63
CA LYS A 110 -3.03 13.19 -9.36
C LYS A 110 -2.00 13.44 -10.47
N ARG A 111 -0.72 13.23 -10.18
CA ARG A 111 0.36 13.35 -11.18
C ARG A 111 0.16 12.40 -12.36
N LEU A 112 -0.35 11.20 -12.10
CA LEU A 112 -0.65 10.20 -13.11
C LEU A 112 -2.00 10.40 -13.82
N ASN A 113 -2.69 11.50 -13.53
CA ASN A 113 -4.02 11.82 -14.07
C ASN A 113 -5.09 10.76 -13.75
N CYS A 114 -4.99 10.13 -12.59
CA CYS A 114 -6.05 9.25 -12.11
C CYS A 114 -7.27 10.05 -11.68
N VAL A 115 -8.45 9.52 -11.94
CA VAL A 115 -9.73 10.15 -11.54
C VAL A 115 -10.19 9.68 -10.18
N MET A 116 -9.61 8.59 -9.66
CA MET A 116 -9.93 8.04 -8.34
C MET A 116 -8.82 7.12 -7.84
N MET A 117 -8.85 6.87 -6.56
CA MET A 117 -8.11 5.80 -5.90
C MET A 117 -9.11 4.81 -5.32
N LYS A 118 -8.74 3.53 -5.31
CA LYS A 118 -9.56 2.46 -4.75
C LYS A 118 -8.68 1.52 -3.94
N TRP A 119 -9.24 0.98 -2.86
CA TRP A 119 -8.59 -0.01 -2.00
C TRP A 119 -9.63 -0.83 -1.27
N GLN A 120 -9.16 -1.88 -0.59
CA GLN A 120 -9.96 -2.70 0.31
C GLN A 120 -9.48 -2.52 1.74
N VAL A 121 -10.37 -2.67 2.68
CA VAL A 121 -10.05 -2.72 4.10
C VAL A 121 -10.92 -3.78 4.76
N LEU A 122 -10.34 -4.58 5.66
CA LEU A 122 -11.11 -5.57 6.42
C LEU A 122 -12.13 -4.85 7.31
N ASP A 123 -13.34 -5.38 7.37
CA ASP A 123 -14.47 -4.76 8.07
C ASP A 123 -14.25 -4.60 9.58
N TRP A 124 -13.37 -5.43 10.15
CA TRP A 124 -13.00 -5.37 11.57
C TRP A 124 -11.81 -4.44 11.86
N ASN A 125 -11.12 -3.94 10.83
CA ASN A 125 -9.92 -3.08 10.98
C ASN A 125 -10.32 -1.63 11.26
N ILE A 126 -10.84 -1.39 12.45
CA ILE A 126 -11.37 -0.09 12.86
C ILE A 126 -10.33 1.04 12.78
N PRO A 127 -9.07 0.87 13.23
CA PRO A 127 -8.08 1.94 13.11
C PRO A 127 -7.83 2.37 11.67
N ALA A 128 -7.76 1.42 10.72
CA ALA A 128 -7.60 1.74 9.30
C ALA A 128 -8.83 2.46 8.74
N ILE A 129 -10.02 1.98 9.05
CA ILE A 129 -11.28 2.62 8.62
C ILE A 129 -11.33 4.07 9.10
N GLN A 130 -11.03 4.31 10.37
CA GLN A 130 -10.98 5.66 10.94
C GLN A 130 -9.93 6.56 10.29
N PHE A 131 -8.79 5.99 9.91
CA PHE A 131 -7.77 6.72 9.16
C PHE A 131 -8.31 7.19 7.81
N TYR A 132 -8.95 6.30 7.05
CA TYR A 132 -9.51 6.62 5.74
C TYR A 132 -10.69 7.60 5.81
N GLU A 133 -11.49 7.56 6.85
CA GLU A 133 -12.62 8.48 7.05
C GLU A 133 -12.20 9.95 7.12
N LYS A 134 -10.91 10.22 7.41
CA LYS A 134 -10.37 11.58 7.40
C LYS A 134 -10.16 12.16 5.99
N TYR A 135 -10.36 11.36 4.94
CA TYR A 135 -10.08 11.70 3.54
C TYR A 135 -11.32 11.65 2.63
N ASP A 136 -12.48 12.03 3.10
CA ASP A 136 -13.72 12.01 2.30
C ASP A 136 -13.96 10.69 1.58
N THR A 137 -13.62 9.59 2.22
CA THR A 137 -13.71 8.24 1.66
C THR A 137 -15.14 7.77 1.57
N VAL A 138 -15.52 7.21 0.42
CA VAL A 138 -16.80 6.51 0.23
C VAL A 138 -16.54 5.01 0.33
N PHE A 139 -17.23 4.31 1.23
CA PHE A 139 -17.14 2.86 1.38
C PHE A 139 -18.33 2.16 0.71
N ASP A 140 -18.03 1.31 -0.29
CA ASP A 140 -18.99 0.41 -0.90
C ASP A 140 -18.88 -0.97 -0.25
N LYS A 141 -19.92 -1.38 0.46
CA LYS A 141 -19.93 -2.66 1.20
C LYS A 141 -20.69 -3.78 0.50
N GLU A 142 -21.24 -3.51 -0.67
CA GLU A 142 -22.14 -4.41 -1.40
C GLU A 142 -21.40 -5.38 -2.33
N TRP A 143 -20.13 -5.14 -2.60
CA TRP A 143 -19.34 -5.91 -3.56
C TRP A 143 -18.59 -7.06 -2.88
N TRP A 144 -18.80 -8.26 -3.38
CA TRP A 144 -18.07 -9.44 -2.93
C TRP A 144 -16.81 -9.64 -3.77
N ASN A 145 -15.74 -10.15 -3.16
CA ASN A 145 -14.52 -10.51 -3.86
C ASN A 145 -14.62 -11.95 -4.34
N GLY A 146 -14.58 -12.16 -5.68
CA GLY A 146 -14.48 -13.49 -6.26
C GLY A 146 -13.02 -13.80 -6.59
N LYS A 147 -12.55 -15.02 -6.32
CA LYS A 147 -11.17 -15.46 -6.58
C LYS A 147 -11.16 -16.87 -7.17
N ILE A 148 -10.27 -17.08 -8.14
CA ILE A 148 -9.90 -18.39 -8.64
C ILE A 148 -8.37 -18.44 -8.60
N TYR A 149 -7.83 -19.45 -7.93
CA TYR A 149 -6.37 -19.65 -7.83
C TYR A 149 -5.90 -20.60 -8.91
N PHE A 150 -4.71 -20.34 -9.47
CA PHE A 150 -4.07 -21.18 -10.48
C PHE A 150 -2.87 -21.92 -9.89
#